data_eb287d58784028a1b7aafc3627564f38
#
_entry.id   eb287d58784028a1b7aafc3627564f38
#
_cell.length_a   1.000
_cell.length_b   1.000
_cell.length_c   1.000
_cell.angle_alpha   90.00
_cell.angle_beta   90.00
_cell.angle_gamma   90.00
#
_symmetry.space_group_name_H-M   'P 1'
#
loop_
_entity.id
_entity.type
_entity.pdbx_description
1 polymer ?
#
loop_
_entity_poly.entity_id
_entity_poly.type
_entity_poly.pdbx_seq_one_letter_code
_entity_poly.pdbx_strand_id
1 'polypeptide(L)' 'MTELEAFIIRGHEKIIGHYRRLRDNATSALERERFQRCMEEEEDALQRFTGQRWQPLRRAA' A
#
# COMPACT_ATOMS: atom_id res chain seq x y z
N MET A 1 18.38 -5.39 2.56
CA MET A 1 17.38 -5.29 1.49
C MET A 1 18.06 -5.17 0.15
N THR A 2 17.62 -5.91 -0.83
CA THR A 2 18.26 -5.85 -2.13
C THR A 2 17.69 -4.68 -2.93
N GLU A 3 18.35 -4.38 -4.03
CA GLU A 3 17.89 -3.31 -4.90
C GLU A 3 16.52 -3.65 -5.48
N LEU A 4 16.32 -4.92 -5.79
CA LEU A 4 15.05 -5.33 -6.36
C LEU A 4 13.93 -5.13 -5.34
N GLU A 5 14.19 -5.49 -4.10
CA GLU A 5 13.19 -5.32 -3.06
C GLU A 5 12.87 -3.85 -2.85
N ALA A 6 13.90 -3.01 -2.86
CA ALA A 6 13.67 -1.59 -2.72
C ALA A 6 12.87 -1.03 -3.88
N PHE A 7 13.11 -1.56 -5.07
CA PHE A 7 12.38 -1.13 -6.25
C PHE A 7 10.90 -1.51 -6.13
N ILE A 8 10.63 -2.72 -5.66
CA ILE A 8 9.25 -3.17 -5.49
C ILE A 8 8.53 -2.33 -4.46
N ILE A 9 9.20 -2.06 -3.34
CA ILE A 9 8.60 -1.24 -2.29
C ILE A 9 8.27 0.15 -2.81
N ARG A 10 9.19 0.73 -3.55
CA ARG A 10 8.94 2.06 -4.09
C ARG A 10 7.78 2.04 -5.08
N GLY A 11 7.65 0.96 -5.84
CA GLY A 11 6.54 0.83 -6.77
C GLY A 11 5.21 0.83 -6.05
N HIS A 12 5.12 0.07 -4.96
CA HIS A 12 3.89 0.05 -4.18
C HIS A 12 3.60 1.41 -3.56
N GLU A 13 4.64 2.08 -3.06
CA GLU A 13 4.45 3.38 -2.45
C GLU A 13 3.97 4.41 -3.46
N LYS A 14 4.45 4.31 -4.70
CA LYS A 14 3.99 5.22 -5.72
C LYS A 14 2.53 5.00 -6.03
N ILE A 15 2.11 3.75 -6.11
CA ILE A 15 0.73 3.43 -6.38
C ILE A 15 -0.17 3.90 -5.24
N ILE A 16 0.28 3.70 -4.01
CA ILE A 16 -0.47 4.15 -2.86
C ILE A 16 -0.64 5.67 -2.90
N GLY A 17 0.43 6.37 -3.21
CA GLY A 17 0.36 7.82 -3.33
C GLY A 17 -0.57 8.28 -4.42
N HIS A 18 -0.60 7.53 -5.53
CA HIS A 18 -1.47 7.85 -6.64
C HIS A 18 -2.94 7.72 -6.22
N TYR A 19 -3.29 6.62 -5.55
CA TYR A 19 -4.66 6.42 -5.11
C TYR A 19 -5.04 7.43 -4.02
N ARG A 20 -4.09 7.80 -3.17
CA ARG A 20 -4.38 8.81 -2.17
C ARG A 20 -4.76 10.13 -2.82
N ARG A 21 -4.04 10.49 -3.88
CA ARG A 21 -4.33 11.72 -4.59
C ARG A 21 -5.69 11.64 -5.27
N LEU A 22 -5.98 10.49 -5.88
CA LEU A 22 -7.28 10.31 -6.51
C LEU A 22 -8.40 10.40 -5.49
N ARG A 23 -8.18 9.80 -4.32
CA ARG A 23 -9.18 9.85 -3.27
C ARG A 23 -9.41 11.28 -2.81
N ASP A 24 -8.35 12.04 -2.63
CA ASP A 24 -8.47 13.40 -2.14
C ASP A 24 -9.15 14.31 -3.16
N ASN A 25 -9.04 13.97 -4.44
CA ASN A 25 -9.65 14.76 -5.48
C ASN A 25 -10.99 14.21 -5.94
N ALA A 26 -11.45 13.13 -5.36
CA ALA A 26 -12.72 12.54 -5.78
C ALA A 26 -13.87 13.46 -5.44
N THR A 27 -14.82 13.53 -6.36
CA THR A 27 -15.95 14.41 -6.17
C THR A 27 -17.17 13.69 -5.62
N SER A 28 -17.14 12.38 -5.55
CA SER A 28 -18.27 11.66 -5.02
C SER A 28 -17.81 10.73 -3.91
N ALA A 29 -18.71 10.44 -3.00
CA ALA A 29 -18.39 9.56 -1.89
C ALA A 29 -18.07 8.15 -2.38
N LEU A 30 -18.76 7.72 -3.42
CA LEU A 30 -18.54 6.40 -3.96
C LEU A 30 -17.15 6.26 -4.55
N GLU A 31 -16.70 7.25 -5.27
CA GLU A 31 -15.37 7.24 -5.83
C GLU A 31 -14.33 7.28 -4.75
N ARG A 32 -14.57 8.10 -3.73
CA ARG A 32 -13.61 8.21 -2.64
C ARG A 32 -13.47 6.86 -1.94
N GLU A 33 -14.57 6.17 -1.74
CA GLU A 33 -14.53 4.87 -1.13
C GLU A 33 -13.78 3.87 -1.97
N ARG A 34 -13.96 3.93 -3.27
CA ARG A 34 -13.26 3.03 -4.16
C ARG A 34 -11.78 3.24 -4.11
N PHE A 35 -11.34 4.49 -4.18
CA PHE A 35 -9.92 4.77 -4.15
C PHE A 35 -9.33 4.43 -2.79
N GLN A 36 -10.10 4.65 -1.73
CA GLN A 36 -9.66 4.28 -0.41
C GLN A 36 -9.43 2.78 -0.31
N ARG A 37 -10.34 2.01 -0.87
CA ARG A 37 -10.19 0.56 -0.85
C ARG A 37 -9.01 0.10 -1.66
N CYS A 38 -8.80 0.69 -2.84
CA CYS A 38 -7.66 0.33 -3.65
C CYS A 38 -6.35 0.65 -2.94
N MET A 39 -6.31 1.79 -2.25
CA MET A 39 -5.12 2.18 -1.52
C MET A 39 -4.85 1.19 -0.40
N GLU A 40 -5.89 0.78 0.30
CA GLU A 40 -5.72 -0.17 1.40
C GLU A 40 -5.25 -1.52 0.90
N GLU A 41 -5.73 -1.93 -0.28
CA GLU A 41 -5.29 -3.19 -0.85
C GLU A 41 -3.81 -3.14 -1.20
N GLU A 42 -3.36 -2.00 -1.71
CA GLU A 42 -1.95 -1.85 -2.03
C GLU A 42 -1.11 -1.81 -0.78
N GLU A 43 -1.58 -1.12 0.24
CA GLU A 43 -0.87 -1.07 1.51
C GLU A 43 -0.77 -2.46 2.12
N ASP A 44 -1.83 -3.24 2.00
CA ASP A 44 -1.83 -4.58 2.53
C ASP A 44 -0.85 -5.46 1.77
N ALA A 45 -0.79 -5.31 0.46
CA ALA A 45 0.15 -6.06 -0.35
C ALA A 45 1.58 -5.70 0.00
N LEU A 46 1.85 -4.43 0.20
CA LEU A 46 3.18 -3.98 0.57
C LEU A 46 3.56 -4.53 1.94
N GLN A 47 2.62 -4.49 2.86
CA GLN A 47 2.88 -4.97 4.19
C GLN A 47 3.16 -6.45 4.18
N ARG A 48 2.44 -7.21 3.37
CA ARG A 48 2.69 -8.63 3.28
C ARG A 48 4.05 -8.91 2.68
N PHE A 49 4.44 -8.12 1.70
CA PHE A 49 5.73 -8.30 1.07
C PHE A 49 6.86 -8.05 2.07
N THR A 50 6.79 -6.95 2.79
CA THR A 50 7.83 -6.62 3.76
C THR A 50 7.75 -7.54 4.98
N GLY A 51 6.55 -7.88 5.38
CA GLY A 51 6.38 -8.73 6.55
C GLY A 51 6.90 -10.12 6.33
N GLN A 52 6.81 -10.60 5.09
CA GLN A 52 7.33 -11.90 4.81
C GLN A 52 8.81 -11.97 5.04
N ARG A 53 9.47 -10.81 4.94
CA ARG A 53 10.89 -10.83 5.10
C ARG A 53 11.28 -10.79 6.55
N TRP A 54 10.56 -10.14 7.37
CA TRP A 54 10.96 -10.12 8.74
C TRP A 54 9.87 -9.81 9.61
N GLN A 55 9.04 -10.52 9.76
CA GLN A 55 8.03 -10.31 10.55
C GLN A 55 8.11 -10.86 11.80
N PRO A 56 8.76 -10.84 12.38
CA PRO A 56 9.03 -11.34 13.51
C PRO A 56 8.15 -11.15 14.56
N LEU A 57 8.14 -10.47 15.14
CA LEU A 57 7.48 -10.30 16.15
C LEU A 57 6.20 -10.02 16.12
N ARG A 58 5.75 -9.68 15.32
CA ARG A 58 4.57 -9.23 15.32
C ARG A 58 3.73 -10.16 15.82
N ARG A 59 3.71 -11.07 15.71
CA ARG A 59 2.90 -11.89 16.04
C ARG A 59 2.83 -12.15 17.28
N ALA A 60 3.34 -12.06 17.60
CA ALA A 60 3.49 -12.33 18.83
C ALA A 60 2.32 -12.16 19.47
N ALA A 61 1.72 -11.70 19.20
CA ALA A 61 0.68 -11.42 19.85
C ALA A 61 0.13 -12.19 20.55
#